data_b7661ecda775777ccbf9185fc3c72646
#
_entry.id   b7661ecda775777ccbf9185fc3c72646
#
_cell.length_a   1.000
_cell.length_b   1.000
_cell.length_c   1.000
_cell.angle_alpha   90.00
_cell.angle_beta   90.00
_cell.angle_gamma   90.00
#
_symmetry.space_group_name_H-M   'P 1'
#
loop_
_entity.id
_entity.type
_entity.pdbx_description
1 polymer ?
#
loop_
_entity_poly.entity_id
_entity_poly.type
_entity_poly.pdbx_seq_one_letter_code
_entity_poly.pdbx_strand_id
1 'polypeptide(L)'
;GGDYYDFPETSETHPGDFTVAIGDVSGHGIPAALMMATARAFLRQRSILPGTLVEIVSDVNQQMVRDFGETGGFMTLFYLTIDTKNKCLHWIRAGHDPAIFYDPQTDTFEELRGDGIALGVDMDAHFAQYQRTNLKRGQIILLGSDGP
;
A
#
# COMPACT_ATOMS: atom_id res chain seq x y z
N GLY A 1 11.57 -13.39 0.97
CA GLY A 1 11.37 -12.27 0.09
C GLY A 1 12.07 -11.02 0.54
N GLY A 2 11.85 -9.93 -0.14
CA GLY A 2 12.40 -8.64 0.19
C GLY A 2 11.32 -7.64 0.54
N ASP A 3 11.62 -6.80 1.52
CA ASP A 3 10.72 -5.74 1.94
C ASP A 3 10.79 -4.57 0.96
N TYR A 4 9.64 -3.96 0.75
CA TYR A 4 9.48 -2.77 -0.06
C TYR A 4 8.82 -1.69 0.77
N TYR A 5 9.37 -0.49 0.75
CA TYR A 5 8.65 0.69 1.23
C TYR A 5 9.00 1.88 0.36
N ASP A 6 8.05 2.79 0.21
CA ASP A 6 8.20 3.93 -0.69
C ASP A 6 7.26 5.06 -0.30
N PHE A 7 7.57 6.25 -0.79
CA PHE A 7 6.74 7.44 -0.66
C PHE A 7 6.40 7.94 -2.05
N PRO A 8 5.40 7.31 -2.71
CA PRO A 8 5.04 7.71 -4.08
C PRO A 8 4.62 9.17 -4.15
N GLU A 9 5.09 9.83 -5.18
CA GLU A 9 4.71 11.23 -5.43
C GLU A 9 3.29 11.30 -5.96
N THR A 10 2.40 12.00 -5.25
CA THR A 10 1.00 12.19 -5.65
C THR A 10 0.58 13.66 -5.58
N SER A 11 1.51 14.55 -5.25
CA SER A 11 1.20 15.94 -4.94
C SER A 11 0.61 16.72 -6.10
N GLU A 12 0.92 16.35 -7.34
CA GLU A 12 0.37 17.05 -8.52
C GLU A 12 -1.11 16.75 -8.72
N THR A 13 -1.53 15.50 -8.44
CA THR A 13 -2.93 15.06 -8.61
C THR A 13 -3.76 15.30 -7.35
N HIS A 14 -3.12 15.26 -6.19
CA HIS A 14 -3.77 15.40 -4.88
C HIS A 14 -2.92 16.30 -3.98
N PRO A 15 -2.95 17.64 -4.21
CA PRO A 15 -2.16 18.57 -3.42
C PRO A 15 -2.49 18.47 -1.93
N GLY A 16 -1.46 18.39 -1.10
CA GLY A 16 -1.62 18.26 0.35
C GLY A 16 -1.72 16.83 0.85
N ASP A 17 -1.74 15.85 -0.05
CA ASP A 17 -1.75 14.44 0.34
C ASP A 17 -0.32 13.92 0.50
N PHE A 18 -0.17 12.98 1.41
CA PHE A 18 1.09 12.28 1.65
C PHE A 18 0.83 10.78 1.54
N THR A 19 1.55 10.10 0.66
CA THR A 19 1.32 8.68 0.38
C THR A 19 2.51 7.84 0.83
N VAL A 20 2.21 6.70 1.45
CA VAL A 20 3.19 5.71 1.88
C VAL A 20 2.76 4.34 1.36
N ALA A 21 3.71 3.59 0.86
CA ALA A 21 3.50 2.21 0.43
C ALA A 21 4.50 1.30 1.12
N ILE A 22 4.05 0.18 1.64
CA ILE A 22 4.90 -0.84 2.22
C ILE A 22 4.40 -2.21 1.81
N GLY A 23 5.31 -3.14 1.57
CA GLY A 23 4.96 -4.49 1.17
C GLY A 23 6.12 -5.44 1.16
N ASP A 24 5.82 -6.69 0.83
CA ASP A 24 6.77 -7.78 0.70
C ASP A 24 6.57 -8.48 -0.64
N VAL A 25 7.67 -8.77 -1.34
CA VAL A 25 7.62 -9.63 -2.52
C VAL A 25 7.93 -11.07 -2.13
N SER A 26 7.28 -12.01 -2.79
CA SER A 26 7.51 -13.44 -2.59
C SER A 26 8.85 -13.88 -3.17
N GLY A 27 9.37 -15.01 -2.69
CA GLY A 27 10.62 -15.57 -3.16
C GLY A 27 11.84 -14.87 -2.60
N HIS A 28 12.96 -15.06 -3.27
CA HIS A 28 14.25 -14.52 -2.84
C HIS A 28 15.18 -14.40 -4.03
N GLY A 29 16.33 -13.72 -3.83
CA GLY A 29 17.34 -13.58 -4.86
C GLY A 29 16.93 -12.64 -5.99
N ILE A 30 17.49 -12.90 -7.17
CA ILE A 30 17.31 -12.06 -8.35
C ILE A 30 15.85 -11.95 -8.79
N PRO A 31 15.06 -13.04 -8.85
CA PRO A 31 13.65 -12.92 -9.23
C PRO A 31 12.85 -12.00 -8.30
N ALA A 32 13.07 -12.09 -7.00
CA ALA A 32 12.41 -11.21 -6.03
C ALA A 32 12.82 -9.75 -6.22
N ALA A 33 14.10 -9.50 -6.46
CA ALA A 33 14.63 -8.16 -6.71
C ALA A 33 14.04 -7.54 -7.98
N LEU A 34 13.91 -8.32 -9.04
CA LEU A 34 13.28 -7.86 -10.29
C LEU A 34 11.81 -7.52 -10.09
N MET A 35 11.09 -8.36 -9.36
CA MET A 35 9.68 -8.12 -9.04
C MET A 35 9.52 -6.83 -8.24
N MET A 36 10.36 -6.62 -7.23
CA MET A 36 10.34 -5.41 -6.43
C MET A 36 10.61 -4.16 -7.26
N ALA A 37 11.63 -4.20 -8.11
CA ALA A 37 11.97 -3.08 -8.99
C ALA A 37 10.83 -2.75 -9.95
N THR A 38 10.22 -3.76 -10.54
CA THR A 38 9.08 -3.59 -11.44
C THR A 38 7.87 -3.01 -10.71
N ALA A 39 7.54 -3.56 -9.55
CA ALA A 39 6.43 -3.08 -8.74
C ALA A 39 6.62 -1.62 -8.32
N ARG A 40 7.83 -1.28 -7.87
CA ARG A 40 8.16 0.08 -7.47
C ARG A 40 8.01 1.07 -8.63
N ALA A 41 8.57 0.73 -9.79
CA ALA A 41 8.50 1.59 -10.97
C ALA A 41 7.03 1.81 -11.39
N PHE A 42 6.25 0.74 -11.45
CA PHE A 42 4.87 0.83 -11.87
C PHE A 42 4.01 1.57 -10.84
N LEU A 43 4.19 1.30 -9.56
CA LEU A 43 3.43 1.98 -8.51
C LEU A 43 3.70 3.49 -8.52
N ARG A 44 4.96 3.89 -8.65
CA ARG A 44 5.33 5.30 -8.72
C ARG A 44 4.71 5.97 -9.93
N GLN A 45 4.82 5.35 -11.08
CA GLN A 45 4.27 5.89 -12.32
C GLN A 45 2.74 6.00 -12.26
N ARG A 46 2.08 4.98 -11.72
CA ARG A 46 0.63 4.98 -11.61
C ARG A 46 0.12 6.00 -10.59
N SER A 47 0.88 6.20 -9.50
CA SER A 47 0.46 7.09 -8.40
C SER A 47 0.43 8.57 -8.78
N ILE A 48 1.17 8.98 -9.80
CA ILE A 48 1.14 10.38 -10.27
C ILE A 48 0.01 10.66 -11.24
N LEU A 49 -0.67 9.63 -11.73
CA LEU A 49 -1.80 9.76 -12.66
C LEU A 49 -3.12 9.85 -11.88
N PRO A 50 -4.15 10.50 -12.46
CA PRO A 50 -5.45 10.57 -11.82
C PRO A 50 -6.05 9.19 -11.55
N GLY A 51 -6.82 9.10 -10.47
CA GLY A 51 -7.54 7.88 -10.10
C GLY A 51 -7.74 7.77 -8.61
N THR A 52 -8.64 6.87 -8.22
CA THR A 52 -8.86 6.54 -6.82
C THR A 52 -7.78 5.59 -6.33
N LEU A 53 -7.67 5.42 -5.00
CA LEU A 53 -6.75 4.44 -4.44
C LEU A 53 -7.04 3.04 -4.95
N VAL A 54 -8.33 2.70 -5.06
CA VAL A 54 -8.75 1.38 -5.59
C VAL A 54 -8.29 1.19 -7.02
N GLU A 55 -8.44 2.21 -7.87
CA GLU A 55 -7.98 2.15 -9.26
C GLU A 55 -6.45 1.99 -9.34
N ILE A 56 -5.72 2.74 -8.53
CA ILE A 56 -4.25 2.65 -8.49
C ILE A 56 -3.81 1.23 -8.12
N VAL A 57 -4.32 0.70 -7.01
CA VAL A 57 -3.93 -0.62 -6.52
C VAL A 57 -4.39 -1.72 -7.48
N SER A 58 -5.57 -1.58 -8.06
CA SER A 58 -6.09 -2.55 -9.04
C SER A 58 -5.23 -2.59 -10.30
N ASP A 59 -4.78 -1.45 -10.80
CA ASP A 59 -3.92 -1.37 -11.97
C ASP A 59 -2.55 -1.98 -11.69
N VAL A 60 -2.00 -1.73 -10.51
CA VAL A 60 -0.74 -2.35 -10.09
C VAL A 60 -0.91 -3.87 -9.99
N ASN A 61 -2.01 -4.34 -9.41
CA ASN A 61 -2.32 -5.77 -9.32
C ASN A 61 -2.34 -6.42 -10.70
N GLN A 62 -3.06 -5.82 -11.63
CA GLN A 62 -3.17 -6.36 -13.00
C GLN A 62 -1.81 -6.44 -13.68
N GLN A 63 -0.98 -5.44 -13.51
CA GLN A 63 0.37 -5.45 -14.08
C GLN A 63 1.23 -6.55 -13.45
N MET A 64 1.12 -6.73 -12.14
CA MET A 64 1.84 -7.79 -11.43
C MET A 64 1.40 -9.18 -11.91
N VAL A 65 0.11 -9.38 -12.13
CA VAL A 65 -0.40 -10.65 -12.67
C VAL A 65 0.17 -10.91 -14.06
N ARG A 66 0.19 -9.90 -14.93
CA ARG A 66 0.74 -10.03 -16.29
C ARG A 66 2.22 -10.38 -16.28
N ASP A 67 2.97 -9.73 -15.40
CA ASP A 67 4.44 -9.88 -15.38
C ASP A 67 4.91 -11.13 -14.64
N PHE A 68 4.22 -11.52 -13.55
CA PHE A 68 4.73 -12.52 -12.62
C PHE A 68 3.73 -13.62 -12.27
N GLY A 69 2.48 -13.54 -12.74
CA GLY A 69 1.43 -14.49 -12.35
C GLY A 69 1.76 -15.93 -12.74
N GLU A 70 2.36 -16.14 -13.90
CA GLU A 70 2.72 -17.49 -14.36
C GLU A 70 3.83 -18.12 -13.52
N THR A 71 4.69 -17.32 -12.94
CA THR A 71 5.77 -17.82 -12.07
C THR A 71 5.33 -18.01 -10.62
N GLY A 72 4.07 -17.65 -10.29
CA GLY A 72 3.55 -17.71 -8.94
C GLY A 72 4.04 -16.58 -8.05
N GLY A 73 4.63 -15.53 -8.62
CA GLY A 73 5.09 -14.37 -7.87
C GLY A 73 3.93 -13.54 -7.36
N PHE A 74 4.07 -13.03 -6.15
CA PHE A 74 3.07 -12.14 -5.56
C PHE A 74 3.76 -11.11 -4.65
N MET A 75 3.03 -10.05 -4.35
CA MET A 75 3.50 -8.98 -3.47
C MET A 75 2.38 -8.57 -2.51
N THR A 76 2.68 -8.51 -1.23
CA THR A 76 1.77 -7.88 -0.28
C THR A 76 1.94 -6.36 -0.34
N LEU A 77 0.87 -5.62 -0.04
CA LEU A 77 0.93 -4.16 -0.07
C LEU A 77 -0.01 -3.56 0.96
N PHE A 78 0.48 -2.55 1.65
CA PHE A 78 -0.33 -1.60 2.41
C PHE A 78 -0.10 -0.22 1.79
N TYR A 79 -1.15 0.35 1.22
CA TYR A 79 -1.09 1.62 0.50
C TYR A 79 -1.93 2.65 1.25
N LEU A 80 -1.27 3.69 1.75
CA LEU A 80 -1.84 4.64 2.69
C LEU A 80 -1.68 6.06 2.15
N THR A 81 -2.75 6.86 2.24
CA THR A 81 -2.71 8.28 1.90
C THR A 81 -3.26 9.10 3.06
N ILE A 82 -2.52 10.14 3.44
CA ILE A 82 -2.94 11.09 4.45
C ILE A 82 -3.35 12.38 3.74
N ASP A 83 -4.61 12.76 3.91
CA ASP A 83 -5.14 14.03 3.44
C ASP A 83 -4.99 15.04 4.59
N THR A 84 -3.98 15.90 4.47
CA THR A 84 -3.66 16.86 5.53
C THR A 84 -4.66 17.99 5.63
N LYS A 85 -5.37 18.30 4.55
CA LYS A 85 -6.39 19.36 4.55
C LYS A 85 -7.64 18.93 5.29
N ASN A 86 -8.12 17.72 4.99
CA ASN A 86 -9.33 17.18 5.59
C ASN A 86 -9.06 16.33 6.84
N LYS A 87 -7.79 16.17 7.22
CA LYS A 87 -7.34 15.41 8.38
C LYS A 87 -7.91 13.99 8.37
N CYS A 88 -7.70 13.33 7.26
CA CYS A 88 -8.30 12.06 6.94
C CYS A 88 -7.24 11.09 6.45
N LEU A 89 -7.37 9.83 6.82
CA LEU A 89 -6.49 8.76 6.44
C LEU A 89 -7.27 7.79 5.57
N HIS A 90 -6.70 7.42 4.42
CA HIS A 90 -7.29 6.41 3.54
C HIS A 90 -6.27 5.31 3.28
N TRP A 91 -6.72 4.06 3.21
CA TRP A 91 -5.80 2.97 2.93
C TRP A 91 -6.47 1.82 2.21
N ILE A 92 -5.61 1.03 1.57
CA ILE A 92 -5.95 -0.26 0.98
C ILE A 92 -4.95 -1.27 1.51
N ARG A 93 -5.45 -2.45 1.86
CA ARG A 93 -4.64 -3.55 2.33
C ARG A 93 -4.75 -4.70 1.34
N ALA A 94 -3.61 -5.14 0.82
CA ALA A 94 -3.52 -6.24 -0.15
C ALA A 94 -2.65 -7.34 0.44
N GLY A 95 -3.22 -8.13 1.35
CA GLY A 95 -2.55 -9.27 1.98
C GLY A 95 -1.41 -8.92 2.94
N HIS A 96 -1.15 -7.66 3.19
CA HIS A 96 -0.09 -7.20 4.08
C HIS A 96 -0.63 -7.07 5.52
N ASP A 97 0.28 -7.05 6.49
CA ASP A 97 -0.10 -6.83 7.90
C ASP A 97 -0.79 -5.47 8.07
N PRO A 98 -1.76 -5.38 8.98
CA PRO A 98 -2.39 -4.10 9.27
C PRO A 98 -1.37 -3.10 9.84
N ALA A 99 -1.55 -1.82 9.51
CA ALA A 99 -0.85 -0.76 10.21
C ALA A 99 -1.42 -0.59 11.62
N ILE A 100 -0.64 -0.03 12.50
CA ILE A 100 -1.06 0.27 13.88
C ILE A 100 -1.22 1.78 14.00
N PHE A 101 -2.39 2.18 14.47
CA PHE A 101 -2.69 3.58 14.75
C PHE A 101 -2.65 3.78 16.27
N TYR A 102 -1.76 4.67 16.71
CA TYR A 102 -1.57 4.97 18.13
C TYR A 102 -2.01 6.38 18.45
N ASP A 103 -2.86 6.51 19.48
CA ASP A 103 -3.27 7.81 20.01
C ASP A 103 -2.63 7.99 21.39
N PRO A 104 -1.64 8.89 21.54
CA PRO A 104 -0.98 9.09 22.83
C PRO A 104 -1.86 9.77 23.87
N GLN A 105 -2.89 10.50 23.47
CA GLN A 105 -3.79 11.14 24.43
C GLN A 105 -4.64 10.13 25.19
N THR A 106 -5.04 9.06 24.53
CA THR A 106 -5.84 8.00 25.13
C THR A 106 -5.03 6.75 25.43
N ASP A 107 -3.76 6.71 25.00
CA ASP A 107 -2.88 5.55 25.10
C ASP A 107 -3.54 4.30 24.50
N THR A 108 -4.13 4.46 23.33
CA THR A 108 -4.83 3.38 22.65
C THR A 108 -4.15 3.02 21.34
N PHE A 109 -4.15 1.72 21.03
CA PHE A 109 -3.67 1.16 19.78
C PHE A 109 -4.84 0.57 19.01
N GLU A 110 -4.87 0.80 17.72
CA GLU A 110 -5.89 0.27 16.83
C GLU A 110 -5.24 -0.26 15.56
N GLU A 111 -5.67 -1.44 15.11
CA GLU A 111 -5.20 -1.96 13.82
C GLU A 111 -6.02 -1.35 12.69
N LEU A 112 -5.33 -0.85 11.66
CA LEU A 112 -5.97 -0.40 10.43
C LEU A 112 -6.14 -1.62 9.52
N ARG A 113 -7.27 -2.29 9.66
CA ARG A 113 -7.58 -3.54 8.98
C ARG A 113 -8.19 -3.29 7.61
N GLY A 114 -8.35 -4.33 6.84
CA GLY A 114 -8.99 -4.30 5.55
C GLY A 114 -8.87 -5.62 4.83
N ASP A 115 -9.87 -5.94 4.02
CA ASP A 115 -9.88 -7.14 3.21
C ASP A 115 -9.12 -6.90 1.91
N GLY A 116 -8.41 -7.92 1.44
CA GLY A 116 -7.70 -7.87 0.18
C GLY A 116 -6.59 -8.90 0.14
N ILE A 117 -6.50 -9.62 -0.97
CA ILE A 117 -5.43 -10.59 -1.19
C ILE A 117 -4.18 -9.89 -1.72
N ALA A 118 -3.05 -10.57 -1.68
CA ALA A 118 -1.79 -10.07 -2.23
C ALA A 118 -1.93 -9.74 -3.72
N LEU A 119 -1.10 -8.81 -4.19
CA LEU A 119 -1.03 -8.43 -5.61
C LEU A 119 -0.37 -9.54 -6.42
N GLY A 120 -0.82 -9.72 -7.65
CA GLY A 120 -0.24 -10.68 -8.58
C GLY A 120 -0.89 -12.06 -8.56
N VAL A 121 -1.88 -12.30 -7.69
CA VAL A 121 -2.53 -13.59 -7.54
C VAL A 121 -3.74 -13.74 -8.46
N ASP A 122 -4.58 -12.73 -8.52
CA ASP A 122 -5.84 -12.80 -9.25
C ASP A 122 -6.08 -11.47 -9.99
N MET A 123 -6.18 -11.56 -11.32
CA MET A 123 -6.43 -10.40 -12.18
C MET A 123 -7.71 -9.67 -11.79
N ASP A 124 -8.70 -10.39 -11.29
CA ASP A 124 -10.03 -9.86 -10.98
C ASP A 124 -10.21 -9.58 -9.48
N ALA A 125 -9.11 -9.55 -8.72
CA ALA A 125 -9.19 -9.26 -7.29
C ALA A 125 -9.83 -7.90 -7.03
N HIS A 126 -10.67 -7.85 -6.00
CA HIS A 126 -11.29 -6.62 -5.54
C HIS A 126 -10.58 -6.08 -4.33
N PHE A 127 -10.35 -4.76 -4.32
CA PHE A 127 -9.74 -4.07 -3.19
C PHE A 127 -10.71 -3.03 -2.67
N ALA A 128 -10.79 -2.92 -1.35
CA ALA A 128 -11.67 -1.95 -0.69
C ALA A 128 -10.83 -0.83 -0.09
N GLN A 129 -11.33 0.38 -0.16
CA GLN A 129 -10.73 1.54 0.48
C GLN A 129 -11.40 1.77 1.83
N TYR A 130 -10.56 1.96 2.84
CA TYR A 130 -10.99 2.26 4.21
C TYR A 130 -10.53 3.65 4.58
N GLN A 131 -11.16 4.23 5.60
CA GLN A 131 -10.80 5.56 6.04
C GLN A 131 -10.91 5.71 7.55
N ARG A 132 -10.13 6.67 8.06
CA ARG A 132 -10.23 7.16 9.42
C ARG A 132 -10.20 8.68 9.37
N THR A 133 -11.22 9.31 9.95
CA THR A 133 -11.37 10.76 9.95
C THR A 133 -10.94 11.36 11.29
N ASN A 134 -10.97 12.68 11.37
CA ASN A 134 -10.66 13.43 12.59
C ASN A 134 -9.26 13.15 13.13
N LEU A 135 -8.28 13.10 12.25
CA LEU A 135 -6.89 12.96 12.67
C LEU A 135 -6.47 14.16 13.52
N LYS A 136 -5.71 13.89 14.56
CA LYS A 136 -5.23 14.90 15.49
C LYS A 136 -3.71 14.90 15.56
N ARG A 137 -3.17 16.04 15.91
CA ARG A 137 -1.73 16.20 16.11
C ARG A 137 -1.22 15.23 17.18
N GLY A 138 -0.07 14.62 16.93
CA GLY A 138 0.56 13.70 17.87
C GLY A 138 0.18 12.24 17.69
N GLN A 139 -0.84 11.94 16.88
CA GLN A 139 -1.18 10.55 16.56
C GLN A 139 -0.11 9.94 15.65
N ILE A 140 0.14 8.64 15.81
CA ILE A 140 1.24 7.94 15.14
C ILE A 140 0.69 6.74 14.37
N ILE A 141 1.22 6.55 13.16
CA ILE A 141 0.91 5.37 12.34
C ILE A 141 2.18 4.55 12.19
N LEU A 142 2.12 3.30 12.61
CA LEU A 142 3.23 2.36 12.53
C LEU A 142 2.96 1.37 11.41
N LEU A 143 3.84 1.37 10.43
CA LEU A 143 3.80 0.44 9.30
C LEU A 143 4.96 -0.53 9.45
N GLY A 144 4.68 -1.80 9.27
CA GLY A 144 5.73 -2.82 9.38
C GLY A 144 5.46 -4.00 8.47
N SER A 145 6.46 -4.86 8.37
CA SER A 145 6.33 -6.13 7.66
C SER A 145 6.75 -7.25 8.61
N ASP A 146 6.27 -8.46 8.30
CA ASP A 146 6.68 -9.68 9.01
C ASP A 146 8.09 -10.08 8.60
N GLY A 147 9.04 -9.21 8.83
CA GLY A 147 10.42 -9.55 8.56
C GLY A 147 10.83 -10.81 9.32
N PRO A 148 11.83 -11.52 8.84
CA PRO A 148 12.34 -12.67 9.59
C PRO A 148 12.93 -12.24 10.91
#